data_7fd1da996281b048b5997de1c06d7cd3
#
_entry.id   7fd1da996281b048b5997de1c06d7cd3
#
_cell.length_a   1.000
_cell.length_b   1.000
_cell.length_c   1.000
_cell.angle_alpha   90.00
_cell.angle_beta   90.00
_cell.angle_gamma   90.00
#
_symmetry.space_group_name_H-M   'P 1'
#
loop_
_entity.id
_entity.type
_entity.pdbx_description
1 polymer ?
#
loop_
_entity_poly.entity_id
_entity_poly.type
_entity_poly.pdbx_seq_one_letter_code
_entity_poly.pdbx_strand_id
1 'polypeptide(L)'
;MNAALALQGRGLGLRYRAATPVFADVSIDVFHGEIVALLGASGCGKSSLLRLLAGLSPPSEGEVEFLGQRLAAPHPRAALVFQQAALLPWLSVEANVGFGLDFRHQPKLGRAERQARVAAALDAVGLAGEGGLHPAQLSGGMAQRVALARALARQPRLLLADEPFSALDAVTRAGMQDLLVDVVRRWDTAALLVTHDIDEAILVADRIVLMGGRPATVHRTWFVGIDRPRTADPDRVAALRLEILQALRDPSLLS
;
A
#
# COMPACT_ATOMS: atom_id res chain seq x y z
N MET A 1 23.53 -5.96 0.50
CA MET A 1 23.16 -5.26 1.75
C MET A 1 21.93 -6.00 2.29
N ASN A 2 21.97 -6.50 3.55
CA ASN A 2 20.77 -7.08 4.18
C ASN A 2 19.81 -5.91 4.45
N ALA A 3 18.81 -5.75 3.59
CA ALA A 3 17.73 -4.78 3.86
C ALA A 3 17.05 -5.16 5.18
N ALA A 4 16.87 -4.20 6.08
CA ALA A 4 16.24 -4.44 7.36
C ALA A 4 14.74 -4.74 7.15
N LEU A 5 14.22 -5.72 7.87
CA LEU A 5 12.81 -6.11 7.80
C LEU A 5 11.93 -5.05 8.47
N ALA A 6 10.95 -4.53 7.74
CA ALA A 6 9.99 -3.56 8.25
C ALA A 6 8.71 -4.22 8.77
N LEU A 7 8.14 -5.15 7.98
CA LEU A 7 6.92 -5.87 8.31
C LEU A 7 7.12 -7.36 8.04
N GLN A 8 6.63 -8.20 8.94
CA GLN A 8 6.60 -9.65 8.77
C GLN A 8 5.26 -10.22 9.21
N GLY A 9 4.64 -11.02 8.36
CA GLY A 9 3.53 -11.89 8.68
C GLY A 9 3.96 -13.34 8.58
N ARG A 10 3.69 -14.15 9.60
CA ARG A 10 4.07 -15.57 9.65
C ARG A 10 2.87 -16.45 9.88
N GLY A 11 2.62 -17.40 8.96
CA GLY A 11 1.56 -18.40 9.07
C GLY A 11 0.18 -17.79 9.31
N LEU A 12 -0.12 -16.66 8.66
CA LEU A 12 -1.33 -15.90 8.91
C LEU A 12 -2.56 -16.65 8.39
N GLY A 13 -3.55 -16.81 9.27
CA GLY A 13 -4.88 -17.28 8.93
C GLY A 13 -5.95 -16.27 9.33
N LEU A 14 -7.02 -16.19 8.54
CA LEU A 14 -8.20 -15.41 8.86
C LEU A 14 -9.48 -16.20 8.62
N ARG A 15 -10.34 -16.23 9.65
CA ARG A 15 -11.64 -16.88 9.60
C ARG A 15 -12.69 -15.95 10.21
N TYR A 16 -13.77 -15.71 9.49
CA TYR A 16 -14.92 -14.97 10.03
C TYR A 16 -15.92 -15.95 10.65
N ARG A 17 -16.07 -15.94 12.00
CA ARG A 17 -16.94 -16.85 12.77
C ARG A 17 -16.57 -18.33 12.51
N ALA A 18 -17.54 -19.23 12.53
CA ALA A 18 -17.34 -20.66 12.27
C ALA A 18 -17.28 -21.03 10.78
N ALA A 19 -17.03 -20.07 9.89
CA ALA A 19 -17.02 -20.28 8.45
C ALA A 19 -15.66 -20.81 7.95
N THR A 20 -15.63 -21.21 6.67
CA THR A 20 -14.40 -21.55 5.94
C THR A 20 -13.37 -20.40 6.05
N PRO A 21 -12.08 -20.70 6.24
CA PRO A 21 -11.05 -19.67 6.26
C PRO A 21 -11.05 -18.84 4.98
N VAL A 22 -10.85 -17.52 5.12
CA VAL A 22 -10.67 -16.61 3.98
C VAL A 22 -9.30 -16.89 3.35
N PHE A 23 -8.28 -17.00 4.21
CA PHE A 23 -6.94 -17.42 3.84
C PHE A 23 -6.31 -18.19 5.01
N ALA A 24 -5.32 -19.03 4.69
CA ALA A 24 -4.59 -19.84 5.66
C ALA A 24 -3.11 -19.91 5.28
N ASP A 25 -2.24 -20.02 6.29
CA ASP A 25 -0.79 -20.19 6.15
C ASP A 25 -0.13 -19.13 5.21
N VAL A 26 -0.59 -17.90 5.27
CA VAL A 26 -0.01 -16.80 4.48
C VAL A 26 1.18 -16.23 5.22
N SER A 27 2.36 -16.28 4.60
CA SER A 27 3.57 -15.63 5.10
C SER A 27 4.04 -14.57 4.10
N ILE A 28 4.35 -13.38 4.62
CA ILE A 28 4.76 -12.23 3.81
C ILE A 28 5.72 -11.34 4.61
N ASP A 29 6.80 -10.95 3.97
CA ASP A 29 7.80 -10.03 4.50
C ASP A 29 7.84 -8.77 3.63
N VAL A 30 8.09 -7.61 4.22
CA VAL A 30 8.35 -6.35 3.49
C VAL A 30 9.56 -5.67 4.12
N PHE A 31 10.56 -5.37 3.29
CA PHE A 31 11.80 -4.74 3.73
C PHE A 31 11.72 -3.21 3.62
N HIS A 32 12.59 -2.51 4.36
CA HIS A 32 12.70 -1.05 4.21
C HIS A 32 13.07 -0.67 2.79
N GLY A 33 12.41 0.37 2.25
CA GLY A 33 12.60 0.83 0.87
C GLY A 33 12.08 -0.12 -0.22
N GLU A 34 11.45 -1.25 0.15
CA GLU A 34 10.85 -2.21 -0.79
C GLU A 34 9.38 -1.89 -1.05
N ILE A 35 8.97 -2.06 -2.29
CA ILE A 35 7.55 -2.08 -2.69
C ILE A 35 7.17 -3.51 -3.06
N VAL A 36 6.25 -4.10 -2.30
CA VAL A 36 5.65 -5.41 -2.58
C VAL A 36 4.25 -5.22 -3.14
N ALA A 37 3.95 -5.79 -4.31
CA ALA A 37 2.59 -5.86 -4.83
C ALA A 37 1.96 -7.22 -4.50
N LEU A 38 0.76 -7.20 -3.94
CA LEU A 38 -0.07 -8.38 -3.69
C LEU A 38 -1.12 -8.48 -4.79
N LEU A 39 -0.92 -9.44 -5.70
CA LEU A 39 -1.84 -9.78 -6.78
C LEU A 39 -2.77 -10.94 -6.38
N GLY A 40 -3.91 -11.03 -7.02
CA GLY A 40 -4.83 -12.16 -6.89
C GLY A 40 -6.24 -11.83 -7.34
N ALA A 41 -7.09 -12.83 -7.48
CA ALA A 41 -8.48 -12.67 -7.88
C ALA A 41 -9.28 -11.80 -6.89
N SER A 42 -10.34 -11.16 -7.39
CA SER A 42 -11.25 -10.40 -6.52
C SER A 42 -11.91 -11.35 -5.50
N GLY A 43 -11.96 -10.91 -4.24
CA GLY A 43 -12.57 -11.69 -3.16
C GLY A 43 -11.68 -12.75 -2.51
N CYS A 44 -10.42 -12.96 -2.94
CA CYS A 44 -9.51 -13.94 -2.31
C CYS A 44 -8.95 -13.47 -0.94
N GLY A 45 -9.33 -12.30 -0.44
CA GLY A 45 -8.95 -11.85 0.91
C GLY A 45 -7.79 -10.87 0.99
N LYS A 46 -7.29 -10.30 -0.12
CA LYS A 46 -6.17 -9.34 -0.14
C LYS A 46 -6.40 -8.12 0.78
N SER A 47 -7.57 -7.48 0.68
CA SER A 47 -7.91 -6.33 1.55
C SER A 47 -8.07 -6.74 3.01
N SER A 48 -8.50 -7.99 3.28
CA SER A 48 -8.56 -8.54 4.64
C SER A 48 -7.16 -8.77 5.20
N LEU A 49 -6.24 -9.31 4.38
CA LEU A 49 -4.83 -9.46 4.74
C LEU A 49 -4.20 -8.09 5.00
N LEU A 50 -4.45 -7.11 4.14
CA LEU A 50 -3.95 -5.75 4.32
C LEU A 50 -4.40 -5.12 5.65
N ARG A 51 -5.69 -5.28 6.02
CA ARG A 51 -6.23 -4.80 7.30
C ARG A 51 -5.58 -5.49 8.49
N LEU A 52 -5.30 -6.78 8.37
CA LEU A 52 -4.62 -7.56 9.41
C LEU A 52 -3.17 -7.06 9.57
N LEU A 53 -2.45 -6.86 8.47
CA LEU A 53 -1.09 -6.29 8.46
C LEU A 53 -1.04 -4.83 8.93
N ALA A 54 -2.16 -4.10 8.87
CA ALA A 54 -2.31 -2.76 9.45
C ALA A 54 -2.60 -2.78 10.97
N GLY A 55 -2.80 -3.95 11.58
CA GLY A 55 -3.23 -4.09 12.98
C GLY A 55 -4.69 -3.70 13.23
N LEU A 56 -5.52 -3.60 12.17
CA LEU A 56 -6.94 -3.26 12.27
C LEU A 56 -7.82 -4.47 12.62
N SER A 57 -7.31 -5.67 12.39
CA SER A 57 -7.98 -6.92 12.73
C SER A 57 -6.93 -7.90 13.24
N PRO A 58 -7.20 -8.65 14.30
CA PRO A 58 -6.27 -9.70 14.75
C PRO A 58 -6.32 -10.88 13.76
N PRO A 59 -5.20 -11.59 13.55
CA PRO A 59 -5.20 -12.86 12.84
C PRO A 59 -5.94 -13.92 13.67
N SER A 60 -6.56 -14.90 12.98
CA SER A 60 -7.10 -16.10 13.63
C SER A 60 -5.98 -17.08 13.97
N GLU A 61 -4.93 -17.11 13.15
CA GLU A 61 -3.73 -17.95 13.29
C GLU A 61 -2.51 -17.15 12.82
N GLY A 62 -1.34 -17.47 13.37
CA GLY A 62 -0.09 -16.76 13.05
C GLY A 62 0.07 -15.44 13.79
N GLU A 63 1.04 -14.67 13.39
CA GLU A 63 1.38 -13.38 14.00
C GLU A 63 1.94 -12.37 13.01
N VAL A 64 1.81 -11.10 13.36
CA VAL A 64 2.39 -9.98 12.60
C VAL A 64 3.41 -9.27 13.48
N GLU A 65 4.58 -9.03 12.94
CA GLU A 65 5.62 -8.19 13.52
C GLU A 65 5.83 -6.94 12.66
N PHE A 66 5.95 -5.79 13.28
CA PHE A 66 6.29 -4.53 12.65
C PHE A 66 7.45 -3.88 13.42
N LEU A 67 8.54 -3.54 12.71
CA LEU A 67 9.78 -3.03 13.29
C LEU A 67 10.32 -3.92 14.42
N GLY A 68 10.24 -5.24 14.27
CA GLY A 68 10.70 -6.23 15.23
C GLY A 68 9.84 -6.37 16.49
N GLN A 69 8.63 -5.82 16.48
CA GLN A 69 7.68 -5.92 17.61
C GLN A 69 6.34 -6.49 17.12
N ARG A 70 5.70 -7.32 17.96
CA ARG A 70 4.37 -7.87 17.65
C ARG A 70 3.36 -6.74 17.45
N LEU A 71 2.65 -6.77 16.34
CA LEU A 71 1.63 -5.78 15.98
C LEU A 71 0.25 -6.24 16.45
N ALA A 72 -0.16 -5.79 17.63
CA ALA A 72 -1.47 -6.12 18.22
C ALA A 72 -2.56 -5.06 17.97
N ALA A 73 -2.18 -3.87 17.50
CA ALA A 73 -3.06 -2.74 17.22
C ALA A 73 -2.42 -1.82 16.16
N PRO A 74 -3.18 -0.90 15.54
CA PRO A 74 -2.64 0.06 14.57
C PRO A 74 -1.45 0.84 15.15
N HIS A 75 -0.35 0.85 14.40
CA HIS A 75 0.88 1.52 14.82
C HIS A 75 0.97 2.94 14.25
N PRO A 76 1.44 3.96 15.01
CA PRO A 76 1.57 5.35 14.53
C PRO A 76 2.41 5.51 13.26
N ARG A 77 3.40 4.66 13.05
CA ARG A 77 4.28 4.66 11.88
C ARG A 77 3.83 3.74 10.75
N ALA A 78 2.66 3.13 10.83
CA ALA A 78 2.00 2.45 9.71
C ALA A 78 0.89 3.35 9.20
N ALA A 79 0.82 3.54 7.89
CA ALA A 79 -0.22 4.32 7.22
C ALA A 79 -0.97 3.45 6.23
N LEU A 80 -2.28 3.66 6.10
CA LEU A 80 -3.15 2.95 5.18
C LEU A 80 -3.80 3.95 4.24
N VAL A 81 -3.67 3.69 2.94
CA VAL A 81 -4.35 4.40 1.86
C VAL A 81 -5.41 3.46 1.28
N PHE A 82 -6.64 3.91 1.25
CA PHE A 82 -7.78 3.16 0.73
C PHE A 82 -8.00 3.44 -0.77
N GLN A 83 -8.71 2.55 -1.44
CA GLN A 83 -9.16 2.69 -2.81
C GLN A 83 -9.90 4.02 -3.05
N GLN A 84 -10.77 4.41 -2.13
CA GLN A 84 -11.37 5.74 -2.10
C GLN A 84 -10.53 6.65 -1.20
N ALA A 85 -10.31 7.88 -1.61
CA ALA A 85 -9.50 8.87 -0.89
C ALA A 85 -9.98 9.13 0.56
N ALA A 86 -11.27 8.89 0.85
CA ALA A 86 -11.90 9.04 2.16
C ALA A 86 -11.49 10.35 2.87
N LEU A 87 -11.54 11.46 2.12
CA LEU A 87 -11.28 12.79 2.65
C LEU A 87 -12.47 13.24 3.50
N LEU A 88 -12.18 14.03 4.53
CA LEU A 88 -13.19 14.65 5.37
C LEU A 88 -13.76 15.87 4.62
N PRO A 89 -15.04 15.85 4.18
CA PRO A 89 -15.55 16.85 3.23
C PRO A 89 -15.66 18.26 3.81
N TRP A 90 -15.70 18.38 5.13
CA TRP A 90 -15.74 19.67 5.85
C TRP A 90 -14.37 20.26 6.16
N LEU A 91 -13.29 19.57 5.85
CA LEU A 91 -11.92 20.04 6.05
C LEU A 91 -11.30 20.46 4.72
N SER A 92 -10.46 21.52 4.76
CA SER A 92 -9.61 21.87 3.63
C SER A 92 -8.57 20.76 3.34
N VAL A 93 -7.90 20.84 2.21
CA VAL A 93 -6.79 19.94 1.81
C VAL A 93 -5.71 19.94 2.89
N GLU A 94 -5.24 21.11 3.33
CA GLU A 94 -4.24 21.23 4.38
C GLU A 94 -4.71 20.58 5.69
N ALA A 95 -5.95 20.80 6.09
CA ALA A 95 -6.53 20.23 7.29
C ALA A 95 -6.73 18.71 7.17
N ASN A 96 -7.08 18.20 5.97
CA ASN A 96 -7.13 16.76 5.69
C ASN A 96 -5.74 16.11 5.82
N VAL A 97 -4.69 16.72 5.25
CA VAL A 97 -3.31 16.21 5.34
C VAL A 97 -2.80 16.24 6.78
N GLY A 98 -3.13 17.29 7.53
CA GLY A 98 -2.79 17.42 8.95
C GLY A 98 -3.63 16.54 9.88
N PHE A 99 -4.70 15.90 9.36
CA PHE A 99 -5.60 15.10 10.17
C PHE A 99 -4.90 13.87 10.74
N GLY A 100 -4.94 13.75 12.06
CA GLY A 100 -4.35 12.62 12.77
C GLY A 100 -2.90 12.84 13.21
N LEU A 101 -2.24 13.95 12.89
CA LEU A 101 -0.89 14.25 13.38
C LEU A 101 -0.82 14.49 14.90
N ASP A 102 -1.93 14.89 15.50
CA ASP A 102 -2.09 15.16 16.94
C ASP A 102 -2.88 14.08 17.68
N PHE A 103 -3.12 12.91 17.09
CA PHE A 103 -3.77 11.80 17.76
C PHE A 103 -2.90 11.26 18.91
N ARG A 104 -3.58 10.72 19.95
CA ARG A 104 -2.99 10.31 21.23
C ARG A 104 -1.68 9.50 21.10
N HIS A 105 -1.58 8.64 20.09
CA HIS A 105 -0.43 7.76 19.91
C HIS A 105 0.61 8.30 18.93
N GLN A 106 0.40 9.51 18.38
CA GLN A 106 1.37 10.19 17.53
C GLN A 106 2.39 10.96 18.40
N PRO A 107 3.62 11.18 17.88
CA PRO A 107 4.56 12.08 18.50
C PRO A 107 3.94 13.47 18.67
N LYS A 108 4.15 14.08 19.84
CA LYS A 108 3.71 15.47 20.06
C LYS A 108 4.51 16.41 19.17
N LEU A 109 3.85 17.08 18.25
CA LEU A 109 4.45 18.04 17.32
C LEU A 109 4.12 19.46 17.76
N GLY A 110 5.11 20.36 17.70
CA GLY A 110 4.87 21.79 17.77
C GLY A 110 4.11 22.30 16.53
N ARG A 111 3.45 23.45 16.64
CA ARG A 111 2.67 24.05 15.53
C ARG A 111 3.52 24.21 14.27
N ALA A 112 4.73 24.72 14.39
CA ALA A 112 5.64 24.94 13.26
C ALA A 112 6.04 23.61 12.57
N GLU A 113 6.36 22.57 13.37
CA GLU A 113 6.72 21.26 12.84
C GLU A 113 5.53 20.59 12.12
N ARG A 114 4.32 20.70 12.69
CA ARG A 114 3.10 20.20 12.05
C ARG A 114 2.87 20.86 10.69
N GLN A 115 2.98 22.20 10.64
CA GLN A 115 2.85 22.93 9.38
C GLN A 115 3.92 22.52 8.37
N ALA A 116 5.17 22.37 8.80
CA ALA A 116 6.27 21.94 7.93
C ALA A 116 6.02 20.53 7.36
N ARG A 117 5.52 19.58 8.16
CA ARG A 117 5.19 18.23 7.69
C ARG A 117 4.05 18.21 6.68
N VAL A 118 3.01 19.01 6.91
CA VAL A 118 1.87 19.16 5.99
C VAL A 118 2.34 19.76 4.67
N ALA A 119 3.11 20.86 4.72
CA ALA A 119 3.64 21.51 3.53
C ALA A 119 4.55 20.56 2.73
N ALA A 120 5.48 19.84 3.38
CA ALA A 120 6.36 18.87 2.73
C ALA A 120 5.58 17.71 2.10
N ALA A 121 4.50 17.24 2.74
CA ALA A 121 3.66 16.19 2.21
C ALA A 121 2.85 16.65 0.98
N LEU A 122 2.32 17.88 0.99
CA LEU A 122 1.64 18.49 -0.16
C LEU A 122 2.60 18.71 -1.33
N ASP A 123 3.80 19.20 -1.05
CA ASP A 123 4.84 19.36 -2.06
C ASP A 123 5.22 18.02 -2.70
N ALA A 124 5.43 16.98 -1.88
CA ALA A 124 5.78 15.65 -2.34
C ALA A 124 4.75 15.05 -3.30
N VAL A 125 3.48 15.43 -3.20
CA VAL A 125 2.40 14.95 -4.09
C VAL A 125 2.03 15.94 -5.21
N GLY A 126 2.81 17.03 -5.37
CA GLY A 126 2.59 18.05 -6.40
C GLY A 126 1.32 18.88 -6.19
N LEU A 127 0.95 19.12 -4.92
CA LEU A 127 -0.20 19.94 -4.52
C LEU A 127 0.23 21.14 -3.66
N ALA A 128 1.48 21.61 -3.82
CA ALA A 128 1.92 22.85 -3.20
C ALA A 128 1.02 24.03 -3.64
N GLY A 129 0.52 24.81 -2.68
CA GLY A 129 -0.40 25.92 -2.95
C GLY A 129 -1.89 25.56 -2.95
N GLU A 130 -2.27 24.28 -3.02
CA GLU A 130 -3.67 23.83 -3.06
C GLU A 130 -4.28 23.57 -1.67
N GLY A 131 -3.58 23.92 -0.60
CA GLY A 131 -3.97 23.63 0.79
C GLY A 131 -5.33 24.20 1.22
N GLY A 132 -5.76 25.32 0.60
CA GLY A 132 -7.04 25.97 0.89
C GLY A 132 -8.27 25.34 0.23
N LEU A 133 -8.09 24.49 -0.78
CA LEU A 133 -9.21 23.83 -1.46
C LEU A 133 -9.94 22.85 -0.54
N HIS A 134 -11.19 22.57 -0.86
CA HIS A 134 -12.02 21.57 -0.20
C HIS A 134 -12.23 20.35 -1.11
N PRO A 135 -12.54 19.14 -0.55
CA PRO A 135 -12.71 17.91 -1.33
C PRO A 135 -13.67 18.03 -2.52
N ALA A 136 -14.72 18.82 -2.41
CA ALA A 136 -15.68 19.06 -3.50
C ALA A 136 -15.09 19.80 -4.71
N GLN A 137 -13.94 20.44 -4.57
CA GLN A 137 -13.23 21.18 -5.62
C GLN A 137 -12.13 20.35 -6.29
N LEU A 138 -11.90 19.12 -5.83
CA LEU A 138 -10.82 18.27 -6.29
C LEU A 138 -11.28 17.32 -7.40
N SER A 139 -10.40 17.07 -8.38
CA SER A 139 -10.53 15.90 -9.24
C SER A 139 -10.28 14.61 -8.45
N GLY A 140 -10.70 13.46 -8.98
CA GLY A 140 -10.44 12.16 -8.35
C GLY A 140 -8.94 11.91 -8.09
N GLY A 141 -8.09 12.27 -9.06
CA GLY A 141 -6.64 12.17 -8.92
C GLY A 141 -6.06 13.10 -7.85
N MET A 142 -6.55 14.34 -7.77
CA MET A 142 -6.16 15.27 -6.69
C MET A 142 -6.58 14.73 -5.33
N ALA A 143 -7.80 14.21 -5.19
CA ALA A 143 -8.29 13.64 -3.95
C ALA A 143 -7.41 12.46 -3.50
N GLN A 144 -6.99 11.60 -4.42
CA GLN A 144 -6.10 10.47 -4.12
C GLN A 144 -4.70 10.94 -3.71
N ARG A 145 -4.15 11.99 -4.36
CA ARG A 145 -2.89 12.63 -3.94
C ARG A 145 -3.00 13.22 -2.53
N VAL A 146 -4.12 13.85 -2.17
CA VAL A 146 -4.35 14.36 -0.81
C VAL A 146 -4.40 13.21 0.20
N ALA A 147 -5.04 12.08 -0.13
CA ALA A 147 -5.05 10.90 0.74
C ALA A 147 -3.64 10.33 0.95
N LEU A 148 -2.82 10.28 -0.10
CA LEU A 148 -1.41 9.91 0.00
C LEU A 148 -0.62 10.92 0.85
N ALA A 149 -0.78 12.23 0.62
CA ALA A 149 -0.14 13.28 1.43
C ALA A 149 -0.50 13.16 2.93
N ARG A 150 -1.77 12.85 3.24
CA ARG A 150 -2.22 12.60 4.62
C ARG A 150 -1.48 11.40 5.25
N ALA A 151 -1.24 10.34 4.48
CA ALA A 151 -0.44 9.22 4.95
C ALA A 151 1.03 9.61 5.17
N LEU A 152 1.62 10.36 4.23
CA LEU A 152 3.02 10.77 4.24
C LEU A 152 3.36 11.80 5.33
N ALA A 153 2.44 12.72 5.65
CA ALA A 153 2.64 13.71 6.71
C ALA A 153 2.95 13.07 8.08
N ARG A 154 2.50 11.81 8.29
CA ARG A 154 2.82 11.01 9.48
C ARG A 154 4.23 10.43 9.47
N GLN A 155 5.00 10.58 8.38
CA GLN A 155 6.32 9.98 8.19
C GLN A 155 6.30 8.47 8.48
N PRO A 156 5.49 7.69 7.74
CA PRO A 156 5.33 6.28 8.00
C PRO A 156 6.62 5.51 7.67
N ARG A 157 6.84 4.39 8.38
CA ARG A 157 7.83 3.37 8.03
C ARG A 157 7.21 2.26 7.19
N LEU A 158 5.87 2.19 7.18
CA LEU A 158 5.10 1.24 6.36
C LEU A 158 3.91 1.98 5.74
N LEU A 159 3.81 1.87 4.42
CA LEU A 159 2.66 2.31 3.65
C LEU A 159 1.91 1.09 3.12
N LEU A 160 0.67 0.94 3.52
CA LEU A 160 -0.24 -0.08 3.04
C LEU A 160 -1.23 0.61 2.10
N ALA A 161 -1.45 0.07 0.90
CA ALA A 161 -2.33 0.69 -0.07
C ALA A 161 -3.27 -0.35 -0.72
N ASP A 162 -4.58 -0.13 -0.62
CA ASP A 162 -5.61 -1.02 -1.17
C ASP A 162 -6.12 -0.42 -2.48
N GLU A 163 -5.70 -0.95 -3.62
CA GLU A 163 -6.06 -0.52 -4.98
C GLU A 163 -5.99 1.02 -5.20
N PRO A 164 -4.87 1.68 -4.83
CA PRO A 164 -4.82 3.15 -4.74
C PRO A 164 -4.93 3.87 -6.09
N PHE A 165 -4.82 3.16 -7.20
CA PHE A 165 -4.85 3.75 -8.54
C PHE A 165 -6.08 3.34 -9.37
N SER A 166 -6.94 2.47 -8.86
CA SER A 166 -8.06 1.87 -9.62
C SER A 166 -9.09 2.89 -10.12
N ALA A 167 -9.27 4.01 -9.41
CA ALA A 167 -10.23 5.07 -9.76
C ALA A 167 -9.65 6.19 -10.63
N LEU A 168 -8.40 6.04 -11.12
CA LEU A 168 -7.68 7.07 -11.86
C LEU A 168 -7.69 6.80 -13.37
N ASP A 169 -7.76 7.88 -14.17
CA ASP A 169 -7.48 7.80 -15.61
C ASP A 169 -6.01 7.42 -15.87
N ALA A 170 -5.68 7.01 -17.08
CA ALA A 170 -4.37 6.45 -17.42
C ALA A 170 -3.20 7.44 -17.15
N VAL A 171 -3.37 8.72 -17.46
CA VAL A 171 -2.31 9.73 -17.30
C VAL A 171 -2.08 10.02 -15.82
N THR A 172 -3.16 10.25 -15.08
CA THR A 172 -3.10 10.49 -13.63
C THR A 172 -2.54 9.26 -12.90
N ARG A 173 -2.91 8.05 -13.34
CA ARG A 173 -2.41 6.78 -12.78
C ARG A 173 -0.91 6.67 -12.93
N ALA A 174 -0.35 6.88 -14.13
CA ALA A 174 1.08 6.83 -14.36
C ALA A 174 1.85 7.80 -13.44
N GLY A 175 1.41 9.05 -13.37
CA GLY A 175 2.02 10.04 -12.48
C GLY A 175 1.94 9.68 -10.99
N MET A 176 0.86 8.98 -10.56
CA MET A 176 0.73 8.51 -9.18
C MET A 176 1.59 7.29 -8.87
N GLN A 177 1.81 6.43 -9.86
CA GLN A 177 2.72 5.28 -9.75
C GLN A 177 4.17 5.74 -9.57
N ASP A 178 4.62 6.67 -10.41
CA ASP A 178 5.95 7.27 -10.29
C ASP A 178 6.11 7.97 -8.94
N LEU A 179 5.12 8.75 -8.53
CA LEU A 179 5.10 9.43 -7.24
C LEU A 179 5.24 8.46 -6.06
N LEU A 180 4.51 7.33 -6.08
CA LEU A 180 4.61 6.33 -5.02
C LEU A 180 6.03 5.75 -4.93
N VAL A 181 6.62 5.44 -6.08
CA VAL A 181 8.00 4.91 -6.16
C VAL A 181 8.99 5.91 -5.58
N ASP A 182 8.90 7.18 -5.99
CA ASP A 182 9.79 8.24 -5.54
C ASP A 182 9.69 8.48 -4.02
N VAL A 183 8.46 8.50 -3.50
CA VAL A 183 8.21 8.67 -2.07
C VAL A 183 8.78 7.51 -1.26
N VAL A 184 8.53 6.27 -1.67
CA VAL A 184 9.03 5.08 -0.98
C VAL A 184 10.56 5.10 -0.89
N ARG A 185 11.22 5.43 -2.00
CA ARG A 185 12.68 5.50 -2.06
C ARG A 185 13.26 6.68 -1.28
N ARG A 186 12.68 7.87 -1.47
CA ARG A 186 13.17 9.10 -0.83
C ARG A 186 13.07 9.04 0.70
N TRP A 187 12.04 8.37 1.21
CA TRP A 187 11.75 8.34 2.65
C TRP A 187 12.08 7.00 3.31
N ASP A 188 12.70 6.09 2.58
CA ASP A 188 13.05 4.73 3.05
C ASP A 188 11.84 4.04 3.72
N THR A 189 10.66 4.18 3.09
CA THR A 189 9.40 3.63 3.57
C THR A 189 9.20 2.25 2.94
N ALA A 190 8.82 1.24 3.72
CA ALA A 190 8.33 -0.02 3.19
C ALA A 190 6.92 0.17 2.62
N ALA A 191 6.58 -0.47 1.50
CA ALA A 191 5.23 -0.40 0.94
C ALA A 191 4.67 -1.77 0.56
N LEU A 192 3.40 -2.01 0.89
CA LEU A 192 2.62 -3.14 0.39
C LEU A 192 1.39 -2.59 -0.36
N LEU A 193 1.32 -2.92 -1.63
CA LEU A 193 0.29 -2.48 -2.55
C LEU A 193 -0.61 -3.67 -2.90
N VAL A 194 -1.90 -3.58 -2.67
CA VAL A 194 -2.89 -4.52 -3.21
C VAL A 194 -3.35 -4.00 -4.55
N THR A 195 -3.29 -4.84 -5.57
CA THR A 195 -3.82 -4.55 -6.90
C THR A 195 -4.30 -5.82 -7.60
N HIS A 196 -5.15 -5.68 -8.60
CA HIS A 196 -5.53 -6.72 -9.54
C HIS A 196 -4.94 -6.47 -10.94
N ASP A 197 -4.24 -5.36 -11.13
CA ASP A 197 -3.61 -4.96 -12.40
C ASP A 197 -2.14 -5.43 -12.42
N ILE A 198 -1.82 -6.30 -13.38
CA ILE A 198 -0.48 -6.89 -13.54
C ILE A 198 0.52 -5.82 -13.99
N ASP A 199 0.12 -4.94 -14.91
CA ASP A 199 1.01 -3.91 -15.44
C ASP A 199 1.38 -2.92 -14.33
N GLU A 200 0.41 -2.55 -13.49
CA GLU A 200 0.65 -1.75 -12.30
C GLU A 200 1.65 -2.43 -11.36
N ALA A 201 1.43 -3.71 -11.03
CA ALA A 201 2.34 -4.46 -10.16
C ALA A 201 3.76 -4.50 -10.74
N ILE A 202 3.91 -4.77 -12.04
CA ILE A 202 5.21 -4.79 -12.71
C ILE A 202 5.87 -3.41 -12.70
N LEU A 203 5.13 -2.33 -12.96
CA LEU A 203 5.71 -0.99 -13.04
C LEU A 203 6.17 -0.45 -11.67
N VAL A 204 5.44 -0.77 -10.62
CA VAL A 204 5.63 -0.15 -9.29
C VAL A 204 6.43 -1.02 -8.34
N ALA A 205 6.18 -2.35 -8.28
CA ALA A 205 6.74 -3.20 -7.22
C ALA A 205 8.15 -3.70 -7.50
N ASP A 206 8.93 -3.95 -6.46
CA ASP A 206 10.21 -4.66 -6.52
C ASP A 206 10.00 -6.17 -6.44
N ARG A 207 8.92 -6.59 -5.77
CA ARG A 207 8.49 -7.96 -5.64
C ARG A 207 6.97 -8.08 -5.78
N ILE A 208 6.52 -9.12 -6.49
CA ILE A 208 5.10 -9.41 -6.73
C ILE A 208 4.77 -10.73 -6.06
N VAL A 209 3.73 -10.74 -5.23
CA VAL A 209 3.21 -11.92 -4.52
C VAL A 209 1.83 -12.25 -5.06
N LEU A 210 1.63 -13.45 -5.58
CA LEU A 210 0.34 -13.94 -6.06
C LEU A 210 -0.36 -14.73 -4.96
N MET A 211 -1.57 -14.29 -4.62
CA MET A 211 -2.44 -14.93 -3.63
C MET A 211 -3.72 -15.45 -4.29
N GLY A 212 -4.14 -16.67 -3.95
CA GLY A 212 -5.36 -17.27 -4.49
C GLY A 212 -5.71 -18.60 -3.82
N GLY A 213 -6.74 -19.27 -4.36
CA GLY A 213 -7.29 -20.53 -3.80
C GLY A 213 -8.38 -20.32 -2.75
N ARG A 214 -8.94 -21.40 -2.20
CA ARG A 214 -9.97 -21.39 -1.15
C ARG A 214 -9.72 -22.52 -0.13
N PRO A 215 -9.16 -22.21 1.06
CA PRO A 215 -8.73 -20.89 1.51
C PRO A 215 -7.56 -20.34 0.69
N ALA A 216 -7.46 -19.02 0.58
CA ALA A 216 -6.38 -18.42 -0.20
C ALA A 216 -5.02 -18.59 0.50
N THR A 217 -3.99 -18.83 -0.30
CA THR A 217 -2.59 -18.97 0.13
C THR A 217 -1.69 -18.16 -0.78
N VAL A 218 -0.39 -18.05 -0.46
CA VAL A 218 0.61 -17.51 -1.39
C VAL A 218 1.01 -18.62 -2.36
N HIS A 219 0.77 -18.39 -3.64
CA HIS A 219 1.07 -19.35 -4.71
C HIS A 219 2.46 -19.16 -5.30
N ARG A 220 2.81 -17.91 -5.59
CA ARG A 220 4.06 -17.59 -6.26
C ARG A 220 4.54 -16.19 -5.92
N THR A 221 5.85 -16.03 -5.96
CA THR A 221 6.52 -14.73 -5.77
C THR A 221 7.50 -14.50 -6.91
N TRP A 222 7.51 -13.29 -7.47
CA TRP A 222 8.46 -12.83 -8.47
C TRP A 222 9.26 -11.65 -7.94
N PHE A 223 10.56 -11.64 -8.21
CA PHE A 223 11.40 -10.46 -8.12
C PHE A 223 11.40 -9.78 -9.48
N VAL A 224 10.99 -8.53 -9.55
CA VAL A 224 10.81 -7.86 -10.84
C VAL A 224 12.15 -7.66 -11.53
N GLY A 225 13.21 -7.24 -10.82
CA GLY A 225 14.59 -7.19 -11.31
C GLY A 225 14.80 -6.40 -12.61
N ILE A 226 13.86 -5.55 -13.00
CA ILE A 226 13.92 -4.66 -14.18
C ILE A 226 14.24 -3.27 -13.67
N ASP A 227 15.27 -2.63 -14.25
CA ASP A 227 15.68 -1.29 -13.88
C ASP A 227 14.59 -0.24 -14.22
N ARG A 228 14.55 0.84 -13.47
CA ARG A 228 13.59 1.93 -13.70
C ARG A 228 14.22 3.02 -14.57
N PRO A 229 13.46 3.66 -15.46
CA PRO A 229 12.02 3.44 -15.72
C PRO A 229 11.80 2.13 -16.49
N ARG A 230 10.91 1.27 -15.98
CA ARG A 230 10.65 -0.06 -16.56
C ARG A 230 10.05 -0.01 -17.96
N THR A 231 9.44 1.09 -18.33
CA THR A 231 8.97 1.36 -19.69
C THR A 231 10.11 1.41 -20.72
N ALA A 232 11.37 1.52 -20.29
CA ALA A 232 12.53 1.47 -21.18
C ALA A 232 12.93 0.04 -21.60
N ASP A 233 12.41 -1.00 -20.93
CA ASP A 233 12.67 -2.41 -21.23
C ASP A 233 11.35 -3.17 -21.46
N PRO A 234 10.65 -2.88 -22.57
CA PRO A 234 9.32 -3.44 -22.85
C PRO A 234 9.33 -4.97 -23.03
N ASP A 235 10.42 -5.54 -23.53
CA ASP A 235 10.53 -6.98 -23.77
C ASP A 235 10.55 -7.77 -22.46
N ARG A 236 11.33 -7.33 -21.46
CA ARG A 236 11.36 -7.96 -20.15
C ARG A 236 10.05 -7.75 -19.39
N VAL A 237 9.44 -6.58 -19.52
CA VAL A 237 8.10 -6.30 -18.96
C VAL A 237 7.07 -7.24 -19.56
N ALA A 238 7.05 -7.41 -20.90
CA ALA A 238 6.12 -8.30 -21.59
C ALA A 238 6.33 -9.78 -21.19
N ALA A 239 7.59 -10.22 -21.08
CA ALA A 239 7.93 -11.58 -20.66
C ALA A 239 7.41 -11.87 -19.23
N LEU A 240 7.67 -10.98 -18.27
CA LEU A 240 7.20 -11.11 -16.90
C LEU A 240 5.67 -11.07 -16.82
N ARG A 241 5.03 -10.17 -17.58
CA ARG A 241 3.57 -10.10 -17.68
C ARG A 241 2.97 -11.42 -18.15
N LEU A 242 3.54 -12.03 -19.19
CA LEU A 242 3.06 -13.31 -19.70
C LEU A 242 3.20 -14.43 -18.66
N GLU A 243 4.32 -14.46 -17.93
CA GLU A 243 4.56 -15.43 -16.86
C GLU A 243 3.53 -15.29 -15.73
N ILE A 244 3.22 -14.06 -15.31
CA ILE A 244 2.20 -13.80 -14.28
C ILE A 244 0.81 -14.19 -14.79
N LEU A 245 0.46 -13.85 -16.06
CA LEU A 245 -0.81 -14.24 -16.67
C LEU A 245 -0.98 -15.76 -16.75
N GLN A 246 0.09 -16.51 -17.04
CA GLN A 246 0.06 -17.97 -17.04
C GLN A 246 -0.21 -18.52 -15.64
N ALA A 247 0.45 -17.97 -14.62
CA ALA A 247 0.22 -18.36 -13.24
C ALA A 247 -1.21 -18.07 -12.77
N LEU A 248 -1.79 -16.94 -13.16
CA LEU A 248 -3.18 -16.59 -12.83
C LEU A 248 -4.24 -17.50 -13.48
N ARG A 249 -3.87 -18.23 -14.55
CA ARG A 249 -4.75 -19.21 -15.20
C ARG A 249 -4.71 -20.59 -14.55
N ASP A 250 -3.89 -20.78 -13.53
CA ASP A 250 -3.81 -22.06 -12.81
C ASP A 250 -5.18 -22.37 -12.16
N PRO A 251 -5.79 -23.53 -12.47
CA PRO A 251 -7.09 -23.91 -11.90
C PRO A 251 -7.10 -23.97 -10.38
N SER A 252 -5.95 -24.24 -9.75
CA SER A 252 -5.82 -24.27 -8.29
C SER A 252 -6.06 -22.91 -7.62
N LEU A 253 -5.94 -21.81 -8.37
CA LEU A 253 -6.25 -20.45 -7.89
C LEU A 253 -7.74 -20.11 -7.93
N LEU A 254 -8.53 -20.88 -8.68
CA LEU A 254 -9.95 -20.63 -8.92
C LEU A 254 -10.87 -21.57 -8.12
N SER A 255 -10.30 -22.62 -7.56
CA SER A 255 -11.01 -23.68 -6.80
C SER A 255 -11.25 -23.31 -5.34
#